data_22a89747197b5f7ed6801b5e1ea7307c
#
_entry.id   22a89747197b5f7ed6801b5e1ea7307c
#
_cell.length_a   1.000
_cell.length_b   1.000
_cell.length_c   1.000
_cell.angle_alpha   90.00
_cell.angle_beta   90.00
_cell.angle_gamma   90.00
#
_symmetry.space_group_name_H-M   'P 1'
#
loop_
_entity.id
_entity.type
_entity.pdbx_description
1 polymer ?
#
loop_
_entity_poly.entity_id
_entity_poly.type
_entity_poly.pdbx_seq_one_letter_code
_entity_poly.pdbx_strand_id
1 'polypeptide(L)'
;MKRRDYLKNMGLSSLGLAVFNPDEKAIENLELAKVPVKRPNGRTQEEAEMEARLQAEVFLNKHELDTITVLSDIIIPADGKSGSASQSGVTAFIEFIVKDKPEFKTPMRGGLRWLDSESNKRFGKKFIEITAAQRINIVDDIAYPGTAPKHLSQGVSFFTLMRNLTATGFFTSKIGIADLEYKGNTPNQWNGVPDDVLKKYGLSYDA
;
A
#
# COMPACT_ATOMS: atom_id res chain seq x y z
N MET A 1 -38.62 19.60 8.93
CA MET A 1 -38.04 19.07 7.67
C MET A 1 -36.62 19.50 7.57
N LYS A 2 -35.68 18.56 7.59
CA LYS A 2 -34.23 18.89 7.55
C LYS A 2 -33.80 19.11 6.10
N ARG A 3 -32.91 20.08 5.83
CA ARG A 3 -32.36 20.40 4.47
C ARG A 3 -31.93 19.17 3.66
N ARG A 4 -31.54 18.12 4.35
CA ARG A 4 -31.07 16.85 3.76
C ARG A 4 -32.19 16.03 3.10
N ASP A 5 -33.43 16.15 3.61
CA ASP A 5 -34.61 15.44 3.07
C ASP A 5 -35.13 16.12 1.81
N TYR A 6 -34.95 17.46 1.72
CA TYR A 6 -35.36 18.25 0.56
C TYR A 6 -34.50 17.93 -0.68
N LEU A 7 -33.17 17.73 -0.48
CA LEU A 7 -32.23 17.36 -1.57
C LEU A 7 -32.42 15.93 -2.07
N LYS A 8 -32.82 14.99 -1.20
CA LYS A 8 -33.14 13.62 -1.61
C LYS A 8 -34.39 13.55 -2.50
N ASN A 9 -35.39 14.37 -2.21
CA ASN A 9 -36.66 14.38 -2.96
C ASN A 9 -36.56 15.16 -4.29
N MET A 10 -35.65 16.13 -4.41
CA MET A 10 -35.46 16.88 -5.66
C MET A 10 -34.58 16.13 -6.70
N GLY A 11 -33.72 15.24 -6.27
CA GLY A 11 -32.88 14.44 -7.18
C GLY A 11 -33.61 13.31 -7.90
N LEU A 12 -34.77 12.88 -7.39
CA LEU A 12 -35.54 11.75 -7.93
C LEU A 12 -36.63 12.17 -8.92
N SER A 13 -36.99 13.46 -9.01
CA SER A 13 -38.10 13.94 -9.84
C SER A 13 -37.68 14.42 -11.23
N SER A 14 -36.39 14.51 -11.55
CA SER A 14 -35.93 15.07 -12.83
C SER A 14 -35.54 14.03 -13.91
N LEU A 15 -35.60 12.75 -13.60
CA LEU A 15 -35.23 11.69 -14.54
C LEU A 15 -36.37 10.68 -14.72
N GLY A 16 -37.50 10.99 -15.22
CA GLY A 16 -38.58 10.15 -15.73
C GLY A 16 -38.47 8.61 -15.56
N LEU A 17 -37.86 8.13 -14.49
CA LEU A 17 -37.77 6.73 -14.14
C LEU A 17 -38.99 6.39 -13.29
N ALA A 18 -39.85 5.51 -13.79
CA ALA A 18 -40.90 4.87 -13.03
C ALA A 18 -40.37 4.49 -11.65
N VAL A 19 -41.08 4.93 -10.61
CA VAL A 19 -40.80 4.57 -9.22
C VAL A 19 -40.89 3.05 -9.11
N PHE A 20 -39.79 2.37 -9.24
CA PHE A 20 -39.64 1.02 -8.74
C PHE A 20 -39.60 1.16 -7.24
N ASN A 21 -40.70 0.87 -6.58
CA ASN A 21 -40.78 0.75 -5.14
C ASN A 21 -40.36 -0.70 -4.84
N PRO A 22 -39.09 -1.00 -4.56
CA PRO A 22 -38.76 -2.34 -4.15
C PRO A 22 -39.40 -2.53 -2.78
N ASP A 23 -40.20 -3.59 -2.61
CA ASP A 23 -40.69 -4.03 -1.33
C ASP A 23 -39.55 -3.96 -0.30
N GLU A 24 -39.79 -3.37 0.87
CA GLU A 24 -38.82 -3.33 1.97
C GLU A 24 -38.26 -4.72 2.28
N LYS A 25 -39.08 -5.75 2.10
CA LYS A 25 -38.63 -7.18 2.14
C LYS A 25 -37.63 -7.57 1.04
N ALA A 26 -37.66 -6.92 -0.12
CA ALA A 26 -36.67 -7.18 -1.17
C ALA A 26 -35.33 -6.52 -0.86
N ILE A 27 -35.34 -5.39 -0.15
CA ILE A 27 -34.12 -4.72 0.35
C ILE A 27 -33.52 -5.48 1.53
N GLU A 28 -34.37 -6.05 2.41
CA GLU A 28 -33.94 -6.89 3.53
C GLU A 28 -33.39 -8.26 3.05
N ASN A 29 -33.90 -8.77 1.94
CA ASN A 29 -33.36 -9.98 1.28
C ASN A 29 -32.17 -9.70 0.35
N LEU A 30 -31.86 -8.45 0.03
CA LEU A 30 -30.63 -7.96 -0.58
C LEU A 30 -29.53 -7.64 0.47
N GLU A 31 -29.80 -7.84 1.77
CA GLU A 31 -28.70 -8.22 2.67
C GLU A 31 -28.17 -9.52 2.09
N LEU A 32 -27.19 -9.35 1.23
CA LEU A 32 -26.34 -10.42 0.65
C LEU A 32 -26.25 -11.55 1.66
N ALA A 33 -26.75 -12.72 1.27
CA ALA A 33 -26.58 -13.93 2.06
C ALA A 33 -25.14 -13.89 2.54
N LYS A 34 -24.93 -13.62 3.82
CA LYS A 34 -23.59 -13.46 4.40
C LYS A 34 -22.91 -14.79 4.17
N VAL A 35 -22.16 -14.87 3.06
CA VAL A 35 -21.32 -16.03 2.81
C VAL A 35 -20.44 -16.11 4.05
N PRO A 36 -20.49 -17.22 4.81
CA PRO A 36 -19.73 -17.29 6.06
C PRO A 36 -18.26 -17.14 5.72
N VAL A 37 -17.71 -15.97 6.05
CA VAL A 37 -16.29 -15.67 5.84
C VAL A 37 -15.53 -16.58 6.78
N LYS A 38 -14.68 -17.48 6.24
CA LYS A 38 -13.81 -18.34 7.03
C LYS A 38 -12.91 -17.44 7.88
N ARG A 39 -13.12 -17.49 9.18
CA ARG A 39 -12.36 -16.69 10.14
C ARG A 39 -10.95 -17.29 10.32
N PRO A 40 -9.88 -16.54 9.95
CA PRO A 40 -8.52 -16.95 10.27
C PRO A 40 -8.30 -17.00 11.79
N ASN A 41 -7.40 -17.85 12.25
CA ASN A 41 -7.05 -17.96 13.66
C ASN A 41 -6.59 -16.60 14.21
N GLY A 42 -7.11 -16.20 15.37
CA GLY A 42 -6.76 -14.94 16.06
C GLY A 42 -7.51 -13.70 15.57
N ARG A 43 -8.43 -13.82 14.59
CA ARG A 43 -9.27 -12.69 14.14
C ARG A 43 -10.70 -12.79 14.67
N THR A 44 -11.32 -11.62 14.88
CA THR A 44 -12.76 -11.53 15.13
C THR A 44 -13.55 -11.74 13.83
N GLN A 45 -14.85 -12.01 13.94
CA GLN A 45 -15.71 -12.15 12.77
C GLN A 45 -15.83 -10.82 11.99
N GLU A 46 -15.92 -9.70 12.71
CA GLU A 46 -16.03 -8.36 12.15
C GLU A 46 -14.78 -7.96 11.34
N GLU A 47 -13.59 -8.27 11.87
CA GLU A 47 -12.32 -8.05 11.15
C GLU A 47 -12.25 -8.89 9.87
N ALA A 48 -12.65 -10.16 9.93
CA ALA A 48 -12.65 -11.03 8.77
C ALA A 48 -13.63 -10.54 7.67
N GLU A 49 -14.83 -10.06 8.06
CA GLU A 49 -15.80 -9.49 7.15
C GLU A 49 -15.34 -8.16 6.55
N MET A 50 -14.69 -7.31 7.34
CA MET A 50 -14.09 -6.06 6.85
C MET A 50 -12.99 -6.34 5.84
N GLU A 51 -12.09 -7.27 6.14
CA GLU A 51 -11.00 -7.66 5.23
C GLU A 51 -11.57 -8.23 3.92
N ALA A 52 -12.58 -9.10 3.99
CA ALA A 52 -13.23 -9.65 2.80
C ALA A 52 -13.87 -8.56 1.92
N ARG A 53 -14.49 -7.54 2.53
CA ARG A 53 -15.02 -6.37 1.80
C ARG A 53 -13.91 -5.58 1.11
N LEU A 54 -12.81 -5.29 1.82
CA LEU A 54 -11.67 -4.57 1.26
C LEU A 54 -11.01 -5.35 0.12
N GLN A 55 -10.92 -6.68 0.23
CA GLN A 55 -10.39 -7.52 -0.84
C GLN A 55 -11.29 -7.51 -2.08
N ALA A 56 -12.61 -7.49 -1.91
CA ALA A 56 -13.57 -7.44 -3.01
C ALA A 56 -13.65 -6.06 -3.68
N GLU A 57 -13.30 -4.98 -2.99
CA GLU A 57 -13.29 -3.62 -3.55
C GLU A 57 -12.16 -3.47 -4.57
N VAL A 58 -12.48 -2.96 -5.76
CA VAL A 58 -11.50 -2.58 -6.78
C VAL A 58 -11.32 -1.07 -6.75
N PHE A 59 -10.18 -0.59 -6.28
CA PHE A 59 -9.86 0.83 -6.25
C PHE A 59 -8.91 1.23 -7.38
N LEU A 60 -7.82 0.50 -7.57
CA LEU A 60 -6.83 0.79 -8.60
C LEU A 60 -7.14 0.03 -9.90
N ASN A 61 -6.97 0.69 -11.04
CA ASN A 61 -7.09 0.02 -12.33
C ASN A 61 -5.79 -0.72 -12.70
N LYS A 62 -5.84 -1.52 -13.78
CA LYS A 62 -4.69 -2.32 -14.21
C LYS A 62 -3.44 -1.49 -14.46
N HIS A 63 -3.56 -0.34 -15.13
CA HIS A 63 -2.41 0.53 -15.42
C HIS A 63 -1.79 1.10 -14.13
N GLU A 64 -2.62 1.49 -13.16
CA GLU A 64 -2.18 1.98 -11.85
C GLU A 64 -1.42 0.87 -11.10
N LEU A 65 -1.93 -0.36 -11.10
CA LEU A 65 -1.27 -1.52 -10.48
C LEU A 65 0.06 -1.87 -11.17
N ASP A 66 0.08 -1.88 -12.51
CA ASP A 66 1.30 -2.12 -13.28
C ASP A 66 2.36 -1.04 -12.99
N THR A 67 1.95 0.23 -12.85
CA THR A 67 2.85 1.34 -12.49
C THR A 67 3.41 1.17 -11.07
N ILE A 68 2.57 0.81 -10.10
CA ILE A 68 3.00 0.50 -8.72
C ILE A 68 4.01 -0.66 -8.74
N THR A 69 3.74 -1.73 -9.49
CA THR A 69 4.62 -2.89 -9.58
C THR A 69 6.00 -2.48 -10.08
N VAL A 70 6.07 -1.76 -11.20
CA VAL A 70 7.34 -1.29 -11.78
C VAL A 70 8.08 -0.36 -10.83
N LEU A 71 7.37 0.58 -10.19
CA LEU A 71 8.00 1.53 -9.26
C LEU A 71 8.47 0.84 -7.98
N SER A 72 7.72 -0.13 -7.46
CA SER A 72 8.13 -0.92 -6.29
C SER A 72 9.38 -1.74 -6.57
N ASP A 73 9.53 -2.33 -7.76
CA ASP A 73 10.74 -3.06 -8.16
C ASP A 73 11.96 -2.16 -8.43
N ILE A 74 11.73 -0.88 -8.74
CA ILE A 74 12.81 0.12 -8.76
C ILE A 74 13.26 0.44 -7.33
N ILE A 75 12.34 0.49 -6.37
CA ILE A 75 12.64 0.82 -4.96
C ILE A 75 13.34 -0.35 -4.27
N ILE A 76 12.87 -1.58 -4.45
CA ILE A 76 13.47 -2.82 -3.93
C ILE A 76 13.58 -3.83 -5.07
N PRO A 77 14.66 -3.80 -5.84
CA PRO A 77 14.90 -4.77 -6.91
C PRO A 77 15.29 -6.14 -6.33
N ALA A 78 15.12 -7.19 -7.13
CA ALA A 78 15.70 -8.48 -6.80
C ALA A 78 17.23 -8.41 -6.85
N ASP A 79 17.88 -9.11 -5.94
CA ASP A 79 19.32 -9.29 -5.89
C ASP A 79 19.70 -10.78 -5.77
N GLY A 80 20.98 -11.07 -5.51
CA GLY A 80 21.45 -12.44 -5.35
C GLY A 80 20.98 -13.13 -4.06
N LYS A 81 20.34 -12.42 -3.14
CA LYS A 81 19.94 -12.89 -1.81
C LYS A 81 18.44 -12.98 -1.66
N SER A 82 17.69 -12.01 -2.20
CA SER A 82 16.23 -11.94 -2.09
C SER A 82 15.52 -11.59 -3.40
N GLY A 83 14.23 -11.88 -3.47
CA GLY A 83 13.37 -11.48 -4.58
C GLY A 83 13.02 -9.98 -4.54
N SER A 84 12.44 -9.48 -5.63
CA SER A 84 11.99 -8.09 -5.73
C SER A 84 10.72 -7.79 -4.89
N ALA A 85 10.38 -6.50 -4.76
CA ALA A 85 9.15 -6.06 -4.12
C ALA A 85 7.90 -6.71 -4.74
N SER A 86 7.80 -6.79 -6.06
CA SER A 86 6.64 -7.41 -6.72
C SER A 86 6.54 -8.92 -6.41
N GLN A 87 7.67 -9.63 -6.37
CA GLN A 87 7.71 -11.05 -6.02
C GLN A 87 7.29 -11.32 -4.57
N SER A 88 7.46 -10.35 -3.68
CA SER A 88 7.02 -10.45 -2.28
C SER A 88 5.53 -10.13 -2.06
N GLY A 89 4.79 -9.73 -3.11
CA GLY A 89 3.37 -9.38 -3.03
C GLY A 89 3.10 -7.92 -2.63
N VAL A 90 4.10 -7.03 -2.70
CA VAL A 90 3.97 -5.61 -2.33
C VAL A 90 2.87 -4.89 -3.10
N THR A 91 2.65 -5.19 -4.39
CA THR A 91 1.59 -4.55 -5.17
C THR A 91 0.21 -4.79 -4.56
N ALA A 92 -0.09 -6.05 -4.20
CA ALA A 92 -1.35 -6.41 -3.54
C ALA A 92 -1.47 -5.79 -2.14
N PHE A 93 -0.36 -5.74 -1.40
CA PHE A 93 -0.30 -5.07 -0.09
C PHE A 93 -0.63 -3.58 -0.22
N ILE A 94 -0.03 -2.86 -1.18
CA ILE A 94 -0.30 -1.43 -1.40
C ILE A 94 -1.76 -1.20 -1.78
N GLU A 95 -2.32 -2.01 -2.68
CA GLU A 95 -3.74 -1.91 -3.04
C GLU A 95 -4.65 -2.11 -1.82
N PHE A 96 -4.37 -3.11 -0.99
CA PHE A 96 -5.11 -3.35 0.24
C PHE A 96 -5.02 -2.17 1.21
N ILE A 97 -3.83 -1.69 1.52
CA ILE A 97 -3.60 -0.57 2.46
C ILE A 97 -4.26 0.73 1.97
N VAL A 98 -4.23 1.02 0.66
CA VAL A 98 -4.88 2.22 0.11
C VAL A 98 -6.41 2.14 0.25
N LYS A 99 -7.00 0.94 0.23
CA LYS A 99 -8.44 0.74 0.50
C LYS A 99 -8.76 0.84 1.99
N ASP A 100 -7.95 0.24 2.85
CA ASP A 100 -8.08 0.24 4.31
C ASP A 100 -7.90 1.64 4.92
N LYS A 101 -7.01 2.45 4.34
CA LYS A 101 -6.69 3.81 4.77
C LYS A 101 -7.10 4.84 3.71
N PRO A 102 -8.35 5.36 3.79
CA PRO A 102 -8.89 6.28 2.77
C PRO A 102 -8.06 7.54 2.52
N GLU A 103 -7.29 7.98 3.51
CA GLU A 103 -6.37 9.11 3.40
C GLU A 103 -5.29 8.91 2.34
N PHE A 104 -4.96 7.67 2.00
CA PHE A 104 -3.98 7.35 0.94
C PHE A 104 -4.58 7.33 -0.47
N LYS A 105 -5.91 7.25 -0.61
CA LYS A 105 -6.58 7.14 -1.93
C LYS A 105 -6.23 8.31 -2.85
N THR A 106 -6.35 9.54 -2.37
CA THR A 106 -6.06 10.74 -3.16
C THR A 106 -4.57 10.93 -3.44
N PRO A 107 -3.66 10.85 -2.45
CA PRO A 107 -2.22 10.95 -2.70
C PRO A 107 -1.71 9.87 -3.66
N MET A 108 -2.17 8.63 -3.53
CA MET A 108 -1.76 7.53 -4.41
C MET A 108 -2.17 7.79 -5.86
N ARG A 109 -3.46 8.00 -6.12
CA ARG A 109 -3.96 8.20 -7.48
C ARG A 109 -3.45 9.50 -8.09
N GLY A 110 -3.34 10.57 -7.30
CA GLY A 110 -2.75 11.85 -7.72
C GLY A 110 -1.28 11.69 -8.10
N GLY A 111 -0.51 10.94 -7.31
CA GLY A 111 0.90 10.66 -7.56
C GLY A 111 1.13 9.80 -8.81
N LEU A 112 0.34 8.76 -9.02
CA LEU A 112 0.42 7.94 -10.24
C LEU A 112 0.14 8.76 -11.50
N ARG A 113 -0.88 9.64 -11.46
CA ARG A 113 -1.17 10.56 -12.56
C ARG A 113 -0.05 11.57 -12.78
N TRP A 114 0.54 12.09 -11.71
CA TRP A 114 1.68 13.01 -11.79
C TRP A 114 2.87 12.31 -12.46
N LEU A 115 3.16 11.06 -12.09
CA LEU A 115 4.26 10.29 -12.64
C LEU A 115 4.10 10.06 -14.16
N ASP A 116 2.90 9.68 -14.60
CA ASP A 116 2.58 9.55 -16.02
C ASP A 116 2.67 10.91 -16.77
N SER A 117 2.19 11.98 -16.14
CA SER A 117 2.25 13.32 -16.71
C SER A 117 3.68 13.80 -16.90
N GLU A 118 4.55 13.63 -15.89
CA GLU A 118 5.95 13.99 -15.95
C GLU A 118 6.71 13.15 -16.97
N SER A 119 6.42 11.84 -17.04
CA SER A 119 6.98 10.94 -18.04
C SER A 119 6.59 11.36 -19.45
N ASN A 120 5.31 11.66 -19.67
CA ASN A 120 4.82 12.11 -20.97
C ASN A 120 5.41 13.46 -21.39
N LYS A 121 5.58 14.38 -20.45
CA LYS A 121 6.23 15.67 -20.67
C LYS A 121 7.69 15.53 -21.11
N ARG A 122 8.45 14.59 -20.52
CA ARG A 122 9.87 14.41 -20.83
C ARG A 122 10.10 13.51 -22.05
N PHE A 123 9.30 12.47 -22.22
CA PHE A 123 9.57 11.36 -23.15
C PHE A 123 8.41 11.04 -24.10
N GLY A 124 7.28 11.73 -24.01
CA GLY A 124 6.12 11.52 -24.88
C GLY A 124 5.35 10.22 -24.65
N LYS A 125 5.60 9.51 -23.52
CA LYS A 125 4.99 8.22 -23.20
C LYS A 125 4.72 8.12 -21.70
N LYS A 126 3.82 7.19 -21.31
CA LYS A 126 3.54 6.92 -19.91
C LYS A 126 4.74 6.25 -19.23
N PHE A 127 4.79 6.31 -17.90
CA PHE A 127 5.92 5.83 -17.10
C PHE A 127 6.28 4.35 -17.36
N ILE A 128 5.29 3.46 -17.50
CA ILE A 128 5.54 2.04 -17.78
C ILE A 128 6.00 1.77 -19.22
N GLU A 129 5.82 2.72 -20.13
CA GLU A 129 6.13 2.58 -21.55
C GLU A 129 7.53 3.10 -21.93
N ILE A 130 8.15 3.88 -21.05
CA ILE A 130 9.52 4.40 -21.25
C ILE A 130 10.57 3.37 -20.84
N THR A 131 11.82 3.57 -21.24
CA THR A 131 12.93 2.68 -20.93
C THR A 131 13.27 2.68 -19.44
N ALA A 132 13.95 1.64 -18.96
CA ALA A 132 14.40 1.55 -17.56
C ALA A 132 15.29 2.75 -17.18
N ALA A 133 16.22 3.16 -18.03
CA ALA A 133 17.08 4.33 -17.80
C ALA A 133 16.28 5.63 -17.67
N GLN A 134 15.26 5.81 -18.49
CA GLN A 134 14.36 6.98 -18.42
C GLN A 134 13.53 6.99 -17.13
N ARG A 135 13.09 5.81 -16.65
CA ARG A 135 12.39 5.69 -15.37
C ARG A 135 13.29 6.10 -14.21
N ILE A 136 14.51 5.58 -14.18
CA ILE A 136 15.51 5.94 -13.16
C ILE A 136 15.78 7.44 -13.16
N ASN A 137 15.90 8.07 -14.34
CA ASN A 137 16.08 9.53 -14.44
C ASN A 137 14.96 10.32 -13.75
N ILE A 138 13.69 9.91 -13.91
CA ILE A 138 12.58 10.56 -13.19
C ILE A 138 12.65 10.28 -11.67
N VAL A 139 12.95 9.03 -11.30
CA VAL A 139 12.99 8.61 -9.90
C VAL A 139 14.12 9.31 -9.15
N ASP A 140 15.30 9.44 -9.73
CA ASP A 140 16.44 10.13 -9.11
C ASP A 140 16.12 11.59 -8.76
N ASP A 141 15.37 12.29 -9.61
CA ASP A 141 14.97 13.68 -9.38
C ASP A 141 14.01 13.85 -8.17
N ILE A 142 13.28 12.80 -7.77
CA ILE A 142 12.27 12.85 -6.71
C ILE A 142 12.61 12.01 -5.50
N ALA A 143 13.66 11.19 -5.55
CA ALA A 143 14.00 10.26 -4.48
C ALA A 143 14.53 10.93 -3.22
N TYR A 144 15.17 12.09 -3.36
CA TYR A 144 15.88 12.78 -2.29
C TYR A 144 15.26 14.14 -1.98
N PRO A 145 14.36 14.25 -0.97
CA PRO A 145 13.63 15.48 -0.67
C PRO A 145 14.50 16.72 -0.46
N GLY A 146 15.71 16.55 0.10
CA GLY A 146 16.63 17.64 0.42
C GLY A 146 17.30 18.27 -0.81
N THR A 147 17.39 17.57 -1.93
CA THR A 147 18.04 18.00 -3.17
C THR A 147 17.09 18.15 -4.35
N ALA A 148 15.88 17.62 -4.21
CA ALA A 148 14.88 17.65 -5.27
C ALA A 148 14.47 19.09 -5.64
N PRO A 149 14.29 19.40 -6.95
CA PRO A 149 13.79 20.68 -7.40
C PRO A 149 12.40 20.99 -6.84
N LYS A 150 12.17 22.22 -6.37
CA LYS A 150 10.90 22.63 -5.75
C LYS A 150 9.65 22.37 -6.62
N HIS A 151 9.78 22.49 -7.93
CA HIS A 151 8.68 22.26 -8.86
C HIS A 151 8.27 20.78 -8.98
N LEU A 152 9.09 19.84 -8.48
CA LEU A 152 8.80 18.41 -8.42
C LEU A 152 8.28 17.95 -7.05
N SER A 153 7.94 18.88 -6.16
CA SER A 153 7.51 18.57 -4.77
C SER A 153 6.35 17.55 -4.66
N GLN A 154 5.42 17.56 -5.61
CA GLN A 154 4.34 16.58 -5.68
C GLN A 154 4.88 15.16 -5.94
N GLY A 155 5.84 15.04 -6.86
CA GLY A 155 6.54 13.78 -7.13
C GLY A 155 7.32 13.28 -5.92
N VAL A 156 8.02 14.17 -5.22
CA VAL A 156 8.75 13.87 -3.98
C VAL A 156 7.82 13.32 -2.90
N SER A 157 6.67 13.96 -2.69
CA SER A 157 5.68 13.51 -1.71
C SER A 157 5.11 12.14 -2.08
N PHE A 158 4.79 11.92 -3.34
CA PHE A 158 4.32 10.65 -3.86
C PHE A 158 5.37 9.55 -3.73
N PHE A 159 6.62 9.82 -4.15
CA PHE A 159 7.69 8.83 -4.04
C PHE A 159 7.98 8.46 -2.58
N THR A 160 7.92 9.41 -1.66
CA THR A 160 8.04 9.15 -0.22
C THR A 160 6.96 8.19 0.27
N LEU A 161 5.70 8.39 -0.14
CA LEU A 161 4.60 7.47 0.16
C LEU A 161 4.87 6.08 -0.41
N MET A 162 5.22 6.00 -1.70
CA MET A 162 5.51 4.73 -2.38
C MET A 162 6.66 3.98 -1.71
N ARG A 163 7.77 4.66 -1.40
CA ARG A 163 8.91 4.06 -0.71
C ARG A 163 8.51 3.49 0.64
N ASN A 164 7.77 4.24 1.43
CA ASN A 164 7.34 3.80 2.76
C ASN A 164 6.42 2.57 2.67
N LEU A 165 5.44 2.58 1.77
CA LEU A 165 4.53 1.44 1.58
C LEU A 165 5.27 0.22 1.00
N THR A 166 6.18 0.43 0.05
CA THR A 166 6.99 -0.65 -0.53
C THR A 166 7.87 -1.30 0.53
N ALA A 167 8.59 -0.50 1.32
CA ALA A 167 9.43 -1.01 2.40
C ALA A 167 8.59 -1.74 3.46
N THR A 168 7.46 -1.18 3.87
CA THR A 168 6.55 -1.84 4.82
C THR A 168 6.07 -3.18 4.28
N GLY A 169 5.55 -3.22 3.05
CA GLY A 169 5.05 -4.46 2.45
C GLY A 169 6.13 -5.51 2.25
N PHE A 170 7.33 -5.09 1.82
CA PHE A 170 8.44 -6.00 1.61
C PHE A 170 8.95 -6.60 2.91
N PHE A 171 9.34 -5.79 3.89
CA PHE A 171 9.95 -6.27 5.13
C PHE A 171 8.98 -6.91 6.12
N THR A 172 7.67 -6.87 5.86
CA THR A 172 6.67 -7.67 6.58
C THR A 172 6.27 -8.94 5.82
N SER A 173 6.76 -9.15 4.60
CA SER A 173 6.55 -10.37 3.82
C SER A 173 7.49 -11.50 4.25
N LYS A 174 7.18 -12.74 3.84
CA LYS A 174 8.06 -13.89 4.09
C LYS A 174 9.45 -13.71 3.47
N ILE A 175 9.51 -13.12 2.26
CA ILE A 175 10.77 -12.85 1.55
C ILE A 175 11.59 -11.82 2.32
N GLY A 176 10.99 -10.70 2.70
CA GLY A 176 11.69 -9.64 3.41
C GLY A 176 12.10 -10.02 4.84
N ILE A 177 11.29 -10.79 5.57
CA ILE A 177 11.66 -11.34 6.89
C ILE A 177 12.86 -12.28 6.76
N ALA A 178 12.88 -13.12 5.71
CA ALA A 178 14.00 -14.03 5.45
C ALA A 178 15.25 -13.24 5.04
N ASP A 179 15.11 -12.17 4.26
CA ASP A 179 16.23 -11.30 3.85
C ASP A 179 16.89 -10.60 5.04
N LEU A 180 16.08 -10.15 6.02
CA LEU A 180 16.56 -9.57 7.27
C LEU A 180 17.17 -10.60 8.21
N GLU A 181 17.07 -11.91 7.93
CA GLU A 181 17.45 -13.00 8.84
C GLU A 181 16.79 -12.90 10.22
N TYR A 182 15.60 -12.26 10.25
CA TYR A 182 14.89 -12.02 11.50
C TYR A 182 14.29 -13.31 12.07
N LYS A 183 14.79 -13.73 13.21
CA LYS A 183 14.36 -14.95 13.91
C LYS A 183 13.38 -14.70 15.04
N GLY A 184 13.05 -13.44 15.33
CA GLY A 184 12.24 -13.08 16.48
C GLY A 184 13.00 -13.26 17.82
N ASN A 185 12.27 -13.12 18.91
CA ASN A 185 12.80 -13.40 20.24
C ASN A 185 12.85 -14.91 20.45
N THR A 186 14.05 -15.44 20.66
CA THR A 186 14.23 -16.84 21.07
C THR A 186 14.45 -16.91 22.59
N PRO A 187 13.86 -17.88 23.30
CA PRO A 187 14.19 -18.11 24.69
C PRO A 187 15.69 -18.34 24.84
N ASN A 188 16.31 -17.56 25.69
CA ASN A 188 17.72 -17.69 25.97
C ASN A 188 17.94 -17.56 27.48
N GLN A 189 18.96 -18.22 27.99
CA GLN A 189 19.44 -18.04 29.35
C GLN A 189 20.48 -16.92 29.33
N TRP A 190 20.22 -15.84 30.06
CA TRP A 190 21.18 -14.78 30.21
C TRP A 190 22.33 -15.22 31.12
N ASN A 191 23.52 -15.36 30.57
CA ASN A 191 24.74 -15.76 31.27
C ASN A 191 25.70 -14.56 31.55
N GLY A 192 25.16 -13.35 31.44
CA GLY A 192 25.97 -12.13 31.56
C GLY A 192 26.61 -11.69 30.21
N VAL A 193 27.37 -10.65 30.27
CA VAL A 193 28.17 -10.19 29.13
C VAL A 193 29.39 -11.13 28.96
N PRO A 194 29.71 -11.61 27.75
CA PRO A 194 30.87 -12.45 27.50
C PRO A 194 32.19 -11.80 28.02
N ASP A 195 33.09 -12.59 28.58
CA ASP A 195 34.34 -12.12 29.20
C ASP A 195 35.26 -11.38 28.24
N ASP A 196 35.27 -11.77 26.96
CA ASP A 196 36.03 -11.10 25.92
C ASP A 196 35.55 -9.69 25.65
N VAL A 197 34.23 -9.48 25.75
CA VAL A 197 33.62 -8.16 25.65
C VAL A 197 33.91 -7.32 26.87
N LEU A 198 33.79 -7.87 28.09
CA LEU A 198 34.14 -7.16 29.33
C LEU A 198 35.61 -6.71 29.32
N LYS A 199 36.55 -7.59 28.97
CA LYS A 199 37.97 -7.28 28.86
C LYS A 199 38.26 -6.14 27.89
N LYS A 200 37.55 -6.07 26.79
CA LYS A 200 37.67 -4.98 25.80
C LYS A 200 37.39 -3.59 26.41
N TYR A 201 36.54 -3.53 27.43
CA TYR A 201 36.18 -2.29 28.15
C TYR A 201 36.85 -2.17 29.51
N GLY A 202 37.80 -3.05 29.84
CA GLY A 202 38.50 -3.02 31.15
C GLY A 202 37.59 -3.41 32.32
N LEU A 203 36.54 -4.19 32.09
CA LEU A 203 35.58 -4.64 33.11
C LEU A 203 35.74 -6.15 33.36
N SER A 204 35.30 -6.59 34.58
CA SER A 204 35.15 -8.01 34.94
C SER A 204 34.02 -8.14 35.95
N TYR A 205 33.44 -9.38 36.05
CA TYR A 205 32.43 -9.68 37.08
C TYR A 205 33.02 -9.87 38.48
N ASP A 206 34.31 -10.13 38.55
CA ASP A 206 35.02 -10.46 39.79
C ASP A 206 35.73 -9.22 40.41
N ALA A 207 35.28 -8.00 40.09
CA ALA A 207 35.87 -6.77 40.56
C ALA A 207 35.08 -6.15 41.71
#